data_6d6471c496ff9b29db9f8ed0adc52114
#
_entry.id   6d6471c496ff9b29db9f8ed0adc52114
#
_cell.length_a   1.000
_cell.length_b   1.000
_cell.length_c   1.000
_cell.angle_alpha   90.00
_cell.angle_beta   90.00
_cell.angle_gamma   90.00
#
_symmetry.space_group_name_H-M   'P 1'
#
loop_
_entity.id
_entity.type
_entity.pdbx_description
1 polymer ?
#
loop_
_entity_poly.entity_id
_entity_poly.type
_entity_poly.pdbx_seq_one_letter_code
_entity_poly.pdbx_strand_id
1 'polypeptide(L)'
;MLSPLDRKLFRDLSRMKGQMVAVSLVMACGLAMMVMTRSLILTLDSTREAYYQRYRMADVFGSLKRAPLAMADRLAAIPGVTAVEPRVVLDVTLDLPGLAEPATGHIVSLPEDKPQVLNQLFLRMGRMPRLDERREVVVSEAFAQANFLKPGDSVSAVINGRRDTLVITGIALSPEFVFEARAGETLPDNKRYGVFWMNYRAVAVAYNMDGAFNDF
;
A
#
# COMPACT_ATOMS: atom_id res chain seq x y z
N MET A 1 -30.57 20.93 54.55
CA MET A 1 -31.10 19.79 55.34
C MET A 1 -31.51 18.68 54.40
N LEU A 2 -30.96 17.50 54.52
CA LEU A 2 -31.37 16.33 53.67
C LEU A 2 -32.78 15.90 54.11
N SER A 3 -33.65 15.68 53.11
CA SER A 3 -34.99 15.26 53.37
C SER A 3 -35.04 13.84 53.99
N PRO A 4 -36.12 13.47 54.72
CA PRO A 4 -36.24 12.09 55.23
C PRO A 4 -36.18 11.02 54.16
N LEU A 5 -36.62 11.35 52.93
CA LEU A 5 -36.53 10.50 51.72
C LEU A 5 -35.06 10.29 51.30
N ASP A 6 -34.21 11.34 51.32
CA ASP A 6 -32.80 11.22 50.98
C ASP A 6 -32.06 10.30 51.97
N ARG A 7 -32.36 10.41 53.26
CA ARG A 7 -31.78 9.51 54.25
C ARG A 7 -32.14 8.04 54.06
N LYS A 8 -33.39 7.79 53.67
CA LYS A 8 -33.84 6.42 53.39
C LYS A 8 -33.13 5.89 52.13
N LEU A 9 -33.06 6.71 51.08
CA LEU A 9 -32.37 6.36 49.82
C LEU A 9 -30.91 6.00 50.06
N PHE A 10 -30.16 6.82 50.83
CA PHE A 10 -28.76 6.55 51.17
C PHE A 10 -28.57 5.27 51.95
N ARG A 11 -29.48 4.97 52.90
CA ARG A 11 -29.44 3.74 53.66
C ARG A 11 -29.74 2.50 52.85
N ASP A 12 -30.69 2.56 51.92
CA ASP A 12 -31.03 1.46 51.04
C ASP A 12 -29.92 1.23 49.99
N LEU A 13 -29.34 2.29 49.41
CA LEU A 13 -28.14 2.24 48.58
C LEU A 13 -26.95 1.59 49.30
N SER A 14 -26.71 1.94 50.58
CA SER A 14 -25.60 1.34 51.34
C SER A 14 -25.78 -0.16 51.64
N ARG A 15 -27.01 -0.65 51.68
CA ARG A 15 -27.32 -2.09 51.80
C ARG A 15 -27.09 -2.84 50.49
N MET A 16 -27.28 -2.17 49.33
CA MET A 16 -27.11 -2.74 47.99
C MET A 16 -25.77 -2.41 47.35
N LYS A 17 -24.78 -1.95 48.12
CA LYS A 17 -23.47 -1.48 47.63
C LYS A 17 -22.77 -2.46 46.69
N GLY A 18 -22.88 -3.78 46.95
CA GLY A 18 -22.30 -4.79 46.07
C GLY A 18 -22.92 -4.82 44.66
N GLN A 19 -24.25 -4.71 44.59
CA GLN A 19 -24.98 -4.67 43.31
C GLN A 19 -24.68 -3.36 42.56
N MET A 20 -24.65 -2.24 43.27
CA MET A 20 -24.31 -0.95 42.64
C MET A 20 -22.90 -0.95 42.08
N VAL A 21 -21.93 -1.47 42.78
CA VAL A 21 -20.54 -1.59 42.29
C VAL A 21 -20.49 -2.50 41.08
N ALA A 22 -21.17 -3.65 41.13
CA ALA A 22 -21.22 -4.57 39.98
C ALA A 22 -21.81 -3.93 38.71
N VAL A 23 -22.97 -3.26 38.87
CA VAL A 23 -23.63 -2.57 37.71
C VAL A 23 -22.76 -1.42 37.22
N SER A 24 -22.18 -0.63 38.12
CA SER A 24 -21.29 0.47 37.75
C SER A 24 -20.04 -0.01 37.00
N LEU A 25 -19.46 -1.15 37.39
CA LEU A 25 -18.33 -1.76 36.72
C LEU A 25 -18.71 -2.24 35.31
N VAL A 26 -19.85 -2.89 35.16
CA VAL A 26 -20.33 -3.33 33.84
C VAL A 26 -20.55 -2.14 32.92
N MET A 27 -21.21 -1.08 33.41
CA MET A 27 -21.40 0.15 32.65
C MET A 27 -20.07 0.83 32.30
N ALA A 28 -19.14 0.91 33.26
CA ALA A 28 -17.81 1.47 33.02
C ALA A 28 -17.00 0.69 31.98
N CYS A 29 -17.07 -0.65 32.00
CA CYS A 29 -16.47 -1.49 30.97
C CYS A 29 -17.08 -1.25 29.60
N GLY A 30 -18.41 -1.16 29.50
CA GLY A 30 -19.08 -0.86 28.23
C GLY A 30 -18.70 0.50 27.65
N LEU A 31 -18.67 1.53 28.49
CA LEU A 31 -18.23 2.86 28.08
C LEU A 31 -16.73 2.89 27.68
N ALA A 32 -15.90 2.21 28.44
CA ALA A 32 -14.47 2.11 28.13
C ALA A 32 -14.23 1.44 26.75
N MET A 33 -14.92 0.32 26.48
CA MET A 33 -14.86 -0.34 25.18
C MET A 33 -15.33 0.58 24.05
N MET A 34 -16.43 1.29 24.24
CA MET A 34 -16.96 2.23 23.23
C MET A 34 -15.97 3.36 22.93
N VAL A 35 -15.40 3.98 23.97
CA VAL A 35 -14.40 5.05 23.83
C VAL A 35 -13.14 4.53 23.15
N MET A 36 -12.65 3.35 23.56
CA MET A 36 -11.47 2.71 22.97
C MET A 36 -11.67 2.42 21.48
N THR A 37 -12.81 1.80 21.12
CA THR A 37 -13.11 1.48 19.70
C THR A 37 -13.20 2.74 18.85
N ARG A 38 -13.90 3.76 19.34
CA ARG A 38 -14.01 5.04 18.62
C ARG A 38 -12.66 5.74 18.46
N SER A 39 -11.86 5.76 19.53
CA SER A 39 -10.51 6.34 19.49
C SER A 39 -9.62 5.61 18.47
N LEU A 40 -9.68 4.27 18.44
CA LEU A 40 -8.93 3.46 17.49
C LEU A 40 -9.32 3.77 16.03
N ILE A 41 -10.62 3.84 15.73
CA ILE A 41 -11.09 4.18 14.38
C ILE A 41 -10.60 5.56 13.96
N LEU A 42 -10.75 6.58 14.82
CA LEU A 42 -10.30 7.93 14.52
C LEU A 42 -8.78 8.02 14.31
N THR A 43 -8.02 7.28 15.12
CA THR A 43 -6.55 7.23 14.97
C THR A 43 -6.14 6.56 13.67
N LEU A 44 -6.77 5.44 13.31
CA LEU A 44 -6.50 4.75 12.04
C LEU A 44 -6.84 5.62 10.84
N ASP A 45 -8.01 6.29 10.87
CA ASP A 45 -8.43 7.21 9.79
C ASP A 45 -7.44 8.38 9.62
N SER A 46 -7.07 9.03 10.73
CA SER A 46 -6.12 10.14 10.67
C SER A 46 -4.72 9.69 10.21
N THR A 47 -4.27 8.51 10.62
CA THR A 47 -2.99 7.94 10.18
C THR A 47 -3.01 7.60 8.70
N ARG A 48 -4.10 7.00 8.22
CA ARG A 48 -4.30 6.69 6.79
C ARG A 48 -4.26 7.97 5.96
N GLU A 49 -5.03 8.97 6.35
CA GLU A 49 -5.11 10.25 5.65
C GLU A 49 -3.73 10.93 5.60
N ALA A 50 -3.03 11.01 6.74
CA ALA A 50 -1.69 11.56 6.81
C ALA A 50 -0.68 10.80 5.91
N TYR A 51 -0.82 9.47 5.83
CA TYR A 51 0.02 8.64 4.95
C TYR A 51 -0.26 8.94 3.47
N TYR A 52 -1.53 8.98 3.06
CA TYR A 52 -1.91 9.25 1.67
C TYR A 52 -1.51 10.65 1.22
N GLN A 53 -1.71 11.66 2.06
CA GLN A 53 -1.27 13.03 1.79
C GLN A 53 0.25 13.14 1.70
N ARG A 54 0.98 12.49 2.64
CA ARG A 54 2.44 12.54 2.68
C ARG A 54 3.08 11.94 1.43
N TYR A 55 2.55 10.80 0.96
CA TYR A 55 3.07 10.08 -0.21
C TYR A 55 2.31 10.40 -1.49
N ARG A 56 1.43 11.41 -1.44
CA ARG A 56 0.70 11.96 -2.58
C ARG A 56 -0.01 10.87 -3.38
N MET A 57 -0.84 10.10 -2.70
CA MET A 57 -1.69 9.10 -3.37
C MET A 57 -2.52 9.78 -4.45
N ALA A 58 -2.56 9.20 -5.64
CA ALA A 58 -3.39 9.70 -6.72
C ALA A 58 -4.89 9.49 -6.42
N ASP A 59 -5.73 10.43 -6.83
CA ASP A 59 -7.19 10.35 -6.65
C ASP A 59 -7.86 9.51 -7.74
N VAL A 60 -7.23 9.41 -8.91
CA VAL A 60 -7.78 8.73 -10.09
C VAL A 60 -6.69 7.89 -10.73
N PHE A 61 -7.03 6.65 -11.05
CA PHE A 61 -6.19 5.72 -11.79
C PHE A 61 -6.88 5.33 -13.09
N GLY A 62 -6.12 5.24 -14.16
CA GLY A 62 -6.64 4.84 -15.46
C GLY A 62 -5.70 3.91 -16.19
N SER A 63 -6.23 2.77 -16.63
CA SER A 63 -5.48 1.79 -17.42
C SER A 63 -5.95 1.78 -18.87
N LEU A 64 -5.01 1.63 -19.79
CA LEU A 64 -5.25 1.62 -21.24
C LEU A 64 -4.28 0.62 -21.91
N LYS A 65 -4.51 0.32 -23.18
CA LYS A 65 -3.60 -0.58 -23.89
C LYS A 65 -2.24 0.07 -24.15
N ARG A 66 -2.25 1.28 -24.69
CA ARG A 66 -1.06 2.08 -25.00
C ARG A 66 -1.47 3.50 -25.41
N ALA A 67 -0.75 4.51 -24.90
CA ALA A 67 -0.84 5.89 -25.38
C ALA A 67 0.57 6.51 -25.47
N PRO A 68 0.83 7.45 -26.37
CA PRO A 68 2.09 8.18 -26.42
C PRO A 68 2.22 9.10 -25.19
N LEU A 69 3.45 9.28 -24.66
CA LEU A 69 3.71 10.14 -23.51
C LEU A 69 3.16 11.59 -23.66
N ALA A 70 3.16 12.12 -24.90
CA ALA A 70 2.56 13.43 -25.17
C ALA A 70 1.06 13.53 -24.83
N MET A 71 0.36 12.41 -24.64
CA MET A 71 -1.02 12.43 -24.17
C MET A 71 -1.14 12.85 -22.71
N ALA A 72 -0.09 12.65 -21.92
CA ALA A 72 -0.07 13.08 -20.50
C ALA A 72 -0.25 14.59 -20.36
N ASP A 73 0.32 15.38 -21.28
CA ASP A 73 0.15 16.85 -21.29
C ASP A 73 -1.30 17.25 -21.55
N ARG A 74 -2.00 16.48 -22.39
CA ARG A 74 -3.44 16.70 -22.65
C ARG A 74 -4.29 16.35 -21.43
N LEU A 75 -3.94 15.29 -20.69
CA LEU A 75 -4.61 14.93 -19.45
C LEU A 75 -4.36 16.02 -18.38
N ALA A 76 -3.13 16.51 -18.29
CA ALA A 76 -2.79 17.60 -17.37
C ALA A 76 -3.49 18.92 -17.68
N ALA A 77 -3.91 19.14 -18.94
CA ALA A 77 -4.65 20.34 -19.34
C ALA A 77 -6.16 20.28 -18.99
N ILE A 78 -6.68 19.17 -18.49
CA ILE A 78 -8.08 19.04 -18.07
C ILE A 78 -8.29 19.89 -16.79
N PRO A 79 -9.31 20.76 -16.76
CA PRO A 79 -9.58 21.56 -15.55
C PRO A 79 -9.82 20.69 -14.31
N GLY A 80 -9.09 20.97 -13.24
CA GLY A 80 -9.13 20.21 -11.99
C GLY A 80 -8.05 19.16 -11.85
N VAL A 81 -7.32 18.82 -12.92
CA VAL A 81 -6.15 17.93 -12.84
C VAL A 81 -4.93 18.73 -12.40
N THR A 82 -4.33 18.32 -11.28
CA THR A 82 -3.16 19.02 -10.69
C THR A 82 -1.84 18.39 -11.15
N ALA A 83 -1.82 17.06 -11.33
CA ALA A 83 -0.65 16.31 -11.75
C ALA A 83 -1.08 15.03 -12.48
N VAL A 84 -0.26 14.59 -13.44
CA VAL A 84 -0.43 13.32 -14.14
C VAL A 84 0.94 12.62 -14.14
N GLU A 85 0.95 11.36 -13.79
CA GLU A 85 2.16 10.54 -13.80
C GLU A 85 1.94 9.30 -14.69
N PRO A 86 2.29 9.40 -15.99
CA PRO A 86 2.18 8.28 -16.91
C PRO A 86 3.22 7.21 -16.56
N ARG A 87 2.80 5.97 -16.56
CA ARG A 87 3.64 4.83 -16.19
C ARG A 87 3.36 3.60 -17.08
N VAL A 88 4.26 2.66 -17.08
CA VAL A 88 4.07 1.34 -17.67
C VAL A 88 3.83 0.35 -16.54
N VAL A 89 2.69 -0.32 -16.61
CA VAL A 89 2.28 -1.32 -15.62
C VAL A 89 2.05 -2.64 -16.34
N LEU A 90 2.59 -3.73 -15.81
CA LEU A 90 2.46 -5.06 -16.41
C LEU A 90 2.74 -6.17 -15.40
N ASP A 91 2.21 -7.34 -15.68
CA ASP A 91 2.45 -8.54 -14.89
C ASP A 91 3.53 -9.41 -15.54
N VAL A 92 4.42 -9.93 -14.71
CA VAL A 92 5.47 -10.88 -15.10
C VAL A 92 5.38 -12.14 -14.26
N THR A 93 5.85 -13.24 -14.82
CA THR A 93 5.98 -14.49 -14.09
C THR A 93 7.31 -14.50 -13.36
N LEU A 94 7.29 -14.77 -12.06
CA LEU A 94 8.48 -14.89 -11.22
C LEU A 94 8.74 -16.36 -10.90
N ASP A 95 10.01 -16.75 -11.00
CA ASP A 95 10.49 -18.07 -10.62
C ASP A 95 11.27 -17.93 -9.30
N LEU A 96 10.66 -18.36 -8.21
CA LEU A 96 11.21 -18.27 -6.86
C LEU A 96 11.55 -19.66 -6.34
N PRO A 97 12.74 -19.86 -5.76
CA PRO A 97 13.11 -21.12 -5.15
C PRO A 97 12.14 -21.51 -4.02
N GLY A 98 11.65 -22.75 -4.06
CA GLY A 98 10.78 -23.29 -3.01
C GLY A 98 9.28 -23.06 -3.21
N LEU A 99 8.85 -22.37 -4.27
CA LEU A 99 7.45 -22.31 -4.67
C LEU A 99 7.15 -23.40 -5.71
N ALA A 100 6.08 -24.17 -5.48
CA ALA A 100 5.62 -25.20 -6.42
C ALA A 100 4.98 -24.60 -7.69
N GLU A 101 4.41 -23.40 -7.57
CA GLU A 101 3.81 -22.66 -8.66
C GLU A 101 4.50 -21.30 -8.81
N PRO A 102 4.63 -20.79 -10.05
CA PRO A 102 5.22 -19.47 -10.28
C PRO A 102 4.46 -18.35 -9.57
N ALA A 103 5.19 -17.37 -9.07
CA ALA A 103 4.62 -16.13 -8.53
C ALA A 103 4.36 -15.12 -9.66
N THR A 104 3.54 -14.13 -9.39
CA THR A 104 3.31 -12.97 -10.27
C THR A 104 4.00 -11.75 -9.69
N GLY A 105 4.80 -11.08 -10.49
CA GLY A 105 5.34 -9.77 -10.19
C GLY A 105 4.56 -8.69 -10.95
N HIS A 106 3.94 -7.79 -10.23
CA HIS A 106 3.29 -6.61 -10.77
C HIS A 106 4.32 -5.50 -10.91
N ILE A 107 4.80 -5.26 -12.12
CA ILE A 107 5.83 -4.24 -12.37
C ILE A 107 5.16 -2.90 -12.64
N VAL A 108 5.59 -1.88 -11.91
CA VAL A 108 5.22 -0.48 -12.08
C VAL A 108 6.47 0.32 -12.42
N SER A 109 6.44 1.06 -13.52
CA SER A 109 7.59 1.87 -13.90
C SER A 109 7.73 3.12 -13.04
N LEU A 110 8.98 3.48 -12.72
CA LEU A 110 9.34 4.73 -12.07
C LEU A 110 9.77 5.77 -13.10
N PRO A 111 9.43 7.05 -12.91
CA PRO A 111 9.92 8.12 -13.77
C PRO A 111 11.46 8.26 -13.67
N GLU A 112 12.13 8.56 -14.78
CA GLU A 112 13.59 8.73 -14.83
C GLU A 112 14.01 10.19 -14.91
N ASP A 113 13.30 10.99 -15.71
CA ASP A 113 13.69 12.36 -16.02
C ASP A 113 13.25 13.39 -14.96
N LYS A 114 12.38 12.97 -14.05
CA LYS A 114 11.83 13.81 -12.98
C LYS A 114 11.57 12.98 -11.72
N PRO A 115 11.58 13.61 -10.54
CA PRO A 115 11.20 12.91 -9.33
C PRO A 115 9.73 12.45 -9.40
N GLN A 116 9.44 11.30 -8.80
CA GLN A 116 8.07 10.78 -8.65
C GLN A 116 7.19 11.80 -7.92
N VAL A 117 6.09 12.19 -8.54
CA VAL A 117 5.17 13.22 -8.02
C VAL A 117 3.99 12.60 -7.29
N LEU A 118 3.44 11.51 -7.82
CA LEU A 118 2.30 10.78 -7.25
C LEU A 118 2.72 9.41 -6.75
N ASN A 119 1.96 8.84 -5.82
CA ASN A 119 2.18 7.50 -5.26
C ASN A 119 3.62 7.23 -4.81
N GLN A 120 4.24 8.23 -4.17
CA GLN A 120 5.65 8.20 -3.79
C GLN A 120 5.97 7.00 -2.90
N LEU A 121 7.07 6.34 -3.20
CA LEU A 121 7.52 5.18 -2.44
C LEU A 121 8.11 5.56 -1.09
N PHE A 122 7.70 4.86 -0.06
CA PHE A 122 8.37 4.89 1.23
C PHE A 122 9.42 3.78 1.30
N LEU A 123 10.67 4.13 1.07
CA LEU A 123 11.78 3.19 1.14
C LEU A 123 12.02 2.76 2.60
N ARG A 124 11.85 1.47 2.86
CA ARG A 124 12.07 0.86 4.17
C ARG A 124 13.52 0.39 4.35
N MET A 125 14.10 -0.15 3.29
CA MET A 125 15.43 -0.73 3.31
C MET A 125 16.10 -0.60 1.94
N GLY A 126 17.41 -0.44 1.91
CA GLY A 126 18.17 -0.38 0.66
C GLY A 126 18.12 0.99 -0.01
N ARG A 127 18.04 1.00 -1.34
CA ARG A 127 18.05 2.22 -2.18
C ARG A 127 17.12 2.06 -3.39
N MET A 128 16.83 3.18 -4.03
CA MET A 128 16.15 3.21 -5.33
C MET A 128 17.05 2.64 -6.44
N PRO A 129 16.46 2.14 -7.55
CA PRO A 129 17.22 1.68 -8.72
C PRO A 129 18.04 2.80 -9.33
N ARG A 130 19.24 2.49 -9.81
CA ARG A 130 20.07 3.45 -10.57
C ARG A 130 19.51 3.59 -11.99
N LEU A 131 19.59 4.81 -12.53
CA LEU A 131 19.03 5.12 -13.84
C LEU A 131 19.70 4.35 -15.00
N ASP A 132 20.95 3.99 -14.86
CA ASP A 132 21.76 3.24 -15.84
C ASP A 132 21.60 1.71 -15.73
N GLU A 133 20.96 1.23 -14.66
CA GLU A 133 20.81 -0.19 -14.38
C GLU A 133 19.38 -0.69 -14.72
N ARG A 134 19.32 -1.60 -15.70
CA ARG A 134 18.05 -2.12 -16.19
C ARG A 134 17.46 -3.28 -15.39
N ARG A 135 18.25 -3.89 -14.51
CA ARG A 135 17.86 -5.07 -13.74
C ARG A 135 17.59 -4.77 -12.28
N GLU A 136 17.83 -3.55 -11.87
CA GLU A 136 17.58 -3.14 -10.50
C GLU A 136 16.10 -2.88 -10.26
N VAL A 137 15.59 -3.40 -9.15
CA VAL A 137 14.19 -3.25 -8.74
C VAL A 137 14.07 -2.93 -7.26
N VAL A 138 13.03 -2.19 -6.92
CA VAL A 138 12.50 -2.12 -5.55
C VAL A 138 11.31 -3.07 -5.47
N VAL A 139 11.17 -3.79 -4.37
CA VAL A 139 10.08 -4.75 -4.15
C VAL A 139 9.22 -4.32 -2.97
N SER A 140 7.94 -4.69 -3.00
CA SER A 140 7.02 -4.44 -1.90
C SER A 140 7.43 -5.19 -0.62
N GLU A 141 7.21 -4.56 0.54
CA GLU A 141 7.61 -5.10 1.83
C GLU A 141 6.89 -6.43 2.14
N ALA A 142 5.59 -6.52 1.81
CA ALA A 142 4.81 -7.71 2.08
C ALA A 142 5.33 -8.95 1.33
N PHE A 143 5.65 -8.79 0.03
CA PHE A 143 6.23 -9.86 -0.77
C PHE A 143 7.66 -10.21 -0.31
N ALA A 144 8.48 -9.20 -0.01
CA ALA A 144 9.84 -9.42 0.46
C ALA A 144 9.88 -10.20 1.77
N GLN A 145 9.02 -9.85 2.73
CA GLN A 145 8.90 -10.56 4.01
C GLN A 145 8.41 -12.00 3.82
N ALA A 146 7.38 -12.21 2.99
CA ALA A 146 6.79 -13.52 2.76
C ALA A 146 7.76 -14.51 2.07
N ASN A 147 8.72 -13.99 1.29
CA ASN A 147 9.72 -14.77 0.55
C ASN A 147 11.14 -14.64 1.12
N PHE A 148 11.31 -13.99 2.28
CA PHE A 148 12.61 -13.79 2.96
C PHE A 148 13.65 -13.07 2.11
N LEU A 149 13.21 -12.18 1.21
CA LEU A 149 14.07 -11.42 0.29
C LEU A 149 14.65 -10.19 0.98
N LYS A 150 15.88 -9.84 0.58
CA LYS A 150 16.62 -8.67 1.09
C LYS A 150 17.26 -7.90 -0.06
N PRO A 151 17.60 -6.62 0.14
CA PRO A 151 18.44 -5.90 -0.82
C PRO A 151 19.75 -6.63 -1.08
N GLY A 152 20.07 -6.84 -2.36
CA GLY A 152 21.19 -7.66 -2.85
C GLY A 152 20.76 -9.03 -3.39
N ASP A 153 19.58 -9.52 -3.03
CA ASP A 153 19.06 -10.78 -3.57
C ASP A 153 18.59 -10.60 -5.02
N SER A 154 18.49 -11.72 -5.72
CA SER A 154 18.05 -11.76 -7.10
C SER A 154 16.85 -12.68 -7.29
N VAL A 155 15.93 -12.25 -8.16
CA VAL A 155 14.73 -13.00 -8.52
C VAL A 155 14.72 -13.22 -10.03
N SER A 156 14.46 -14.46 -10.47
CA SER A 156 14.27 -14.77 -11.88
C SER A 156 12.88 -14.37 -12.33
N ALA A 157 12.78 -13.58 -13.39
CA ALA A 157 11.52 -13.13 -13.97
C ALA A 157 11.44 -13.47 -15.46
N VAL A 158 10.25 -13.83 -15.94
CA VAL A 158 9.98 -13.98 -17.36
C VAL A 158 9.29 -12.70 -17.86
N ILE A 159 10.07 -11.86 -18.54
CA ILE A 159 9.66 -10.56 -19.05
C ILE A 159 9.51 -10.68 -20.56
N ASN A 160 8.31 -10.48 -21.09
CA ASN A 160 8.00 -10.60 -22.53
C ASN A 160 8.56 -11.90 -23.15
N GLY A 161 8.36 -13.03 -22.48
CA GLY A 161 8.83 -14.35 -22.94
C GLY A 161 10.32 -14.63 -22.76
N ARG A 162 11.10 -13.69 -22.24
CA ARG A 162 12.55 -13.86 -21.98
C ARG A 162 12.81 -13.95 -20.49
N ARG A 163 13.58 -14.93 -20.08
CA ARG A 163 14.05 -15.04 -18.70
C ARG A 163 15.14 -14.00 -18.45
N ASP A 164 14.94 -13.17 -17.44
CA ASP A 164 15.92 -12.20 -16.93
C ASP A 164 16.05 -12.32 -15.42
N THR A 165 17.12 -11.79 -14.87
CA THR A 165 17.39 -11.77 -13.43
C THR A 165 17.24 -10.35 -12.93
N LEU A 166 16.29 -10.12 -12.03
CA LEU A 166 16.09 -8.86 -11.35
C LEU A 166 16.86 -8.83 -10.04
N VAL A 167 17.57 -7.74 -9.78
CA VAL A 167 18.35 -7.53 -8.54
C VAL A 167 17.57 -6.59 -7.65
N ILE A 168 17.23 -7.04 -6.47
CA ILE A 168 16.50 -6.24 -5.46
C ILE A 168 17.47 -5.25 -4.85
N THR A 169 17.24 -3.96 -5.04
CA THR A 169 18.07 -2.89 -4.47
C THR A 169 17.42 -2.23 -3.26
N GLY A 170 16.11 -2.35 -3.14
CA GLY A 170 15.37 -1.78 -2.02
C GLY A 170 14.06 -2.49 -1.76
N ILE A 171 13.53 -2.25 -0.58
CA ILE A 171 12.21 -2.69 -0.13
C ILE A 171 11.42 -1.45 0.22
N ALA A 172 10.20 -1.31 -0.32
CA ALA A 172 9.39 -0.13 -0.12
C ALA A 172 7.91 -0.45 0.13
N LEU A 173 7.21 0.56 0.61
CA LEU A 173 5.75 0.63 0.67
C LEU A 173 5.26 1.69 -0.31
N SER A 174 4.07 1.48 -0.85
CA SER A 174 3.37 2.46 -1.68
C SER A 174 1.97 2.71 -1.12
N PRO A 175 1.46 3.95 -1.17
CA PRO A 175 0.09 4.23 -0.76
C PRO A 175 -0.94 3.53 -1.66
N GLU A 176 -0.59 3.24 -2.91
CA GLU A 176 -1.44 2.54 -3.87
C GLU A 176 -1.58 1.04 -3.55
N PHE A 177 -0.53 0.41 -3.04
CA PHE A 177 -0.46 -1.04 -2.82
C PHE A 177 -0.41 -1.38 -1.31
N VAL A 178 -1.30 -0.77 -0.51
CA VAL A 178 -1.46 -1.14 0.90
C VAL A 178 -2.06 -2.55 1.03
N PHE A 179 -2.87 -2.94 0.04
CA PHE A 179 -3.46 -4.27 -0.07
C PHE A 179 -3.05 -4.90 -1.40
N GLU A 180 -2.12 -5.85 -1.33
CA GLU A 180 -1.55 -6.50 -2.51
C GLU A 180 -2.31 -7.78 -2.84
N ALA A 181 -3.37 -7.67 -3.63
CA ALA A 181 -4.12 -8.82 -4.15
C ALA A 181 -4.11 -8.83 -5.68
N ARG A 182 -4.04 -10.02 -6.27
CA ARG A 182 -4.22 -10.18 -7.71
C ARG A 182 -5.64 -9.83 -8.11
N ALA A 183 -5.82 -9.29 -9.30
CA ALA A 183 -7.15 -8.98 -9.83
C ALA A 183 -8.06 -10.21 -9.77
N GLY A 184 -9.20 -10.08 -9.09
CA GLY A 184 -10.19 -11.16 -8.88
C GLY A 184 -9.99 -11.99 -7.60
N GLU A 185 -8.91 -11.79 -6.87
CA GLU A 185 -8.70 -12.42 -5.55
C GLU A 185 -9.19 -11.50 -4.43
N THR A 186 -9.81 -12.09 -3.42
CA THR A 186 -10.35 -11.35 -2.26
C THR A 186 -9.40 -11.29 -1.07
N LEU A 187 -8.39 -12.15 -1.06
CA LEU A 187 -7.37 -12.21 -0.01
C LEU A 187 -5.97 -12.05 -0.64
N PRO A 188 -5.06 -11.32 0.02
CA PRO A 188 -3.71 -11.17 -0.46
C PRO A 188 -2.93 -12.49 -0.31
N ASP A 189 -2.23 -12.89 -1.37
CA ASP A 189 -1.23 -13.96 -1.31
C ASP A 189 0.16 -13.37 -1.53
N ASN A 190 0.73 -12.83 -0.47
CA ASN A 190 2.03 -12.15 -0.50
C ASN A 190 3.21 -13.08 -0.86
N LYS A 191 3.01 -14.40 -0.91
CA LYS A 191 4.02 -15.34 -1.42
C LYS A 191 4.02 -15.42 -2.93
N ARG A 192 2.84 -15.31 -3.55
CA ARG A 192 2.66 -15.52 -4.99
C ARG A 192 2.39 -14.24 -5.77
N TYR A 193 2.14 -13.13 -5.08
CA TYR A 193 1.90 -11.82 -5.71
C TYR A 193 2.71 -10.77 -5.00
N GLY A 194 3.50 -9.99 -5.77
CA GLY A 194 4.30 -8.89 -5.24
C GLY A 194 4.41 -7.76 -6.24
N VAL A 195 4.57 -6.54 -5.72
CA VAL A 195 4.74 -5.33 -6.52
C VAL A 195 6.22 -5.00 -6.65
N PHE A 196 6.64 -4.67 -7.87
CA PHE A 196 8.02 -4.36 -8.23
C PHE A 196 8.08 -3.01 -8.93
N TRP A 197 8.97 -2.16 -8.50
CA TRP A 197 9.21 -0.87 -9.14
C TRP A 197 10.57 -0.86 -9.84
N MET A 198 10.57 -0.51 -11.11
CA MET A 198 11.76 -0.46 -11.94
C MET A 198 11.75 0.78 -12.84
N ASN A 199 12.91 1.18 -13.32
CA ASN A 199 13.02 2.36 -14.18
C ASN A 199 12.19 2.24 -15.45
N TYR A 200 11.53 3.33 -15.86
CA TYR A 200 10.66 3.37 -17.04
C TYR A 200 11.32 2.80 -18.27
N ARG A 201 12.55 3.24 -18.60
CA ARG A 201 13.26 2.80 -19.81
C ARG A 201 13.54 1.29 -19.81
N ALA A 202 13.81 0.70 -18.66
CA ALA A 202 14.03 -0.73 -18.55
C ALA A 202 12.76 -1.51 -18.90
N VAL A 203 11.60 -1.08 -18.37
CA VAL A 203 10.29 -1.69 -18.63
C VAL A 203 9.84 -1.41 -20.07
N ALA A 204 9.96 -0.16 -20.53
CA ALA A 204 9.52 0.28 -21.85
C ALA A 204 10.23 -0.47 -22.98
N VAL A 205 11.55 -0.64 -22.89
CA VAL A 205 12.33 -1.40 -23.88
C VAL A 205 11.91 -2.87 -23.91
N ALA A 206 11.70 -3.48 -22.74
CA ALA A 206 11.33 -4.90 -22.66
C ALA A 206 9.96 -5.21 -23.30
N TYR A 207 9.03 -4.26 -23.30
CA TYR A 207 7.66 -4.43 -23.79
C TYR A 207 7.31 -3.57 -25.01
N ASN A 208 8.31 -3.00 -25.67
CA ASN A 208 8.11 -2.12 -26.84
C ASN A 208 7.17 -0.95 -26.54
N MET A 209 7.32 -0.37 -25.34
CA MET A 209 6.53 0.78 -24.84
C MET A 209 7.35 2.07 -24.84
N ASP A 210 8.44 2.12 -25.61
CA ASP A 210 9.26 3.32 -25.68
C ASP A 210 8.45 4.53 -26.13
N GLY A 211 8.54 5.63 -25.39
CA GLY A 211 7.74 6.83 -25.60
C GLY A 211 6.23 6.68 -25.37
N ALA A 212 5.80 5.61 -24.69
CA ALA A 212 4.40 5.30 -24.45
C ALA A 212 4.14 4.89 -22.99
N PHE A 213 2.88 4.92 -22.58
CA PHE A 213 2.41 4.46 -21.29
C PHE A 213 1.11 3.66 -21.44
N ASN A 214 0.75 2.90 -20.42
CA ASN A 214 -0.51 2.15 -20.38
C ASN A 214 -1.27 2.31 -19.05
N ASP A 215 -0.77 3.18 -18.17
CA ASP A 215 -1.39 3.47 -16.89
C ASP A 215 -1.03 4.90 -16.43
N PHE A 216 -1.91 5.54 -15.65
CA PHE A 216 -1.68 6.88 -15.09
C PHE A 216 -2.49 7.11 -13.81
#